data_5d2ea2697e060031bab6718987a40c77
#
_entry.id   5d2ea2697e060031bab6718987a40c77
#
_cell.length_a   1.000
_cell.length_b   1.000
_cell.length_c   1.000
_cell.angle_alpha   90.00
_cell.angle_beta   90.00
_cell.angle_gamma   90.00
#
_symmetry.space_group_name_H-M   'P 1'
#
loop_
_entity.id
_entity.type
_entity.pdbx_description
1 polymer ?
#
loop_
_entity_poly.entity_id
_entity_poly.type
_entity_poly.pdbx_seq_one_letter_code
_entity_poly.pdbx_strand_id
1 'polypeptide(L)'
;KPLIAVALLGAFGVPAAFAQKAAPAAKTAAASNPYDMLKAELKITAAQEAEWKKFVTAYGLEFRPSQILEPEQFNAMKTPERVAFLKKLHTEQNSFLFSRFDASVALYNALDDNQKKVFDGMTAERPAPAPKAKSRK
;
A
#
# COMPACT_ATOMS: atom_id res chain seq x y z
N LYS A 1 -15.51 26.51 -1.43
CA LYS A 1 -14.16 26.37 -0.84
C LYS A 1 -13.67 25.00 -1.26
N PRO A 2 -12.65 24.89 -2.13
CA PRO A 2 -12.14 23.59 -2.52
C PRO A 2 -11.27 23.02 -1.39
N LEU A 3 -11.70 21.88 -0.86
CA LEU A 3 -10.85 20.99 -0.09
C LEU A 3 -9.82 20.40 -1.07
N ILE A 4 -8.56 20.80 -0.93
CA ILE A 4 -7.47 20.12 -1.61
C ILE A 4 -7.25 18.81 -0.86
N ALA A 5 -7.94 17.78 -1.31
CA ALA A 5 -7.59 16.41 -0.95
C ALA A 5 -6.26 16.09 -1.61
N VAL A 6 -5.18 16.13 -0.85
CA VAL A 6 -3.92 15.52 -1.26
C VAL A 6 -4.16 14.00 -1.26
N ALA A 7 -4.56 13.48 -2.41
CA ALA A 7 -4.58 12.06 -2.66
C ALA A 7 -3.13 11.57 -2.69
N LEU A 8 -2.60 11.13 -1.55
CA LEU A 8 -1.40 10.32 -1.51
C LEU A 8 -1.76 8.96 -2.13
N LEU A 9 -1.42 8.81 -3.40
CA LEU A 9 -1.36 7.52 -4.05
C LEU A 9 -0.39 6.64 -3.27
N GLY A 10 -0.94 5.77 -2.44
CA GLY A 10 -0.20 4.66 -1.90
C GLY A 10 0.18 3.73 -3.04
N ALA A 11 1.42 3.81 -3.48
CA ALA A 11 1.99 2.93 -4.50
C ALA A 11 2.26 1.55 -3.89
N PHE A 12 1.26 0.86 -3.50
CA PHE A 12 1.10 -0.58 -3.43
C PHE A 12 -0.40 -0.81 -3.28
N GLY A 13 -1.12 -0.45 -4.33
CA GLY A 13 -2.47 -0.94 -4.49
C GLY A 13 -2.39 -2.46 -4.58
N VAL A 14 -3.01 -3.15 -3.67
CA VAL A 14 -3.43 -4.53 -3.94
C VAL A 14 -4.11 -4.48 -5.31
N PRO A 15 -3.62 -5.19 -6.34
CA PRO A 15 -4.19 -5.06 -7.66
C PRO A 15 -5.67 -5.42 -7.60
N ALA A 16 -6.53 -4.52 -8.06
CA ALA A 16 -7.96 -4.75 -8.26
C ALA A 16 -8.27 -5.91 -9.24
N ALA A 17 -7.29 -6.73 -9.56
CA ALA A 17 -7.39 -7.93 -10.39
C ALA A 17 -8.14 -9.07 -9.70
N PHE A 18 -8.38 -9.00 -8.39
CA PHE A 18 -9.22 -9.97 -7.69
C PHE A 18 -10.73 -9.65 -7.80
N ALA A 19 -11.09 -8.49 -8.35
CA ALA A 19 -12.49 -8.08 -8.48
C ALA A 19 -13.15 -8.45 -9.81
N GLN A 20 -12.47 -9.14 -10.72
CA GLN A 20 -13.02 -9.40 -12.05
C GLN A 20 -13.00 -10.88 -12.47
N LYS A 21 -13.69 -11.70 -11.69
CA LYS A 21 -14.40 -12.85 -12.22
C LYS A 21 -15.75 -12.93 -11.54
N ALA A 22 -16.62 -12.00 -11.89
CA ALA A 22 -18.01 -12.05 -11.50
C ALA A 22 -18.75 -13.00 -12.43
N ALA A 23 -19.26 -14.06 -11.88
CA ALA A 23 -20.50 -14.72 -12.29
C ALA A 23 -21.41 -14.77 -11.05
N PRO A 24 -22.73 -15.03 -11.17
CA PRO A 24 -23.75 -14.02 -10.89
C PRO A 24 -24.19 -13.95 -9.43
N ALA A 25 -24.78 -12.82 -9.09
CA ALA A 25 -25.45 -12.45 -7.86
C ALA A 25 -25.93 -13.60 -6.95
N ALA A 26 -25.33 -13.71 -5.76
CA ALA A 26 -25.95 -14.28 -4.59
C ALA A 26 -25.46 -13.57 -3.34
N LYS A 27 -26.38 -12.83 -2.70
CA LYS A 27 -26.47 -12.49 -1.27
C LYS A 27 -25.18 -12.16 -0.53
N THR A 28 -25.02 -10.84 -0.18
CA THR A 28 -24.38 -10.33 1.07
C THR A 28 -23.39 -11.30 1.74
N ALA A 29 -22.21 -11.45 1.15
CA ALA A 29 -21.04 -11.86 1.87
C ALA A 29 -20.35 -10.55 2.34
N ALA A 30 -20.09 -10.45 3.64
CA ALA A 30 -19.24 -9.42 4.20
C ALA A 30 -17.98 -9.30 3.31
N ALA A 31 -17.64 -8.09 2.89
CA ALA A 31 -16.49 -7.86 2.02
C ALA A 31 -15.26 -8.52 2.67
N SER A 32 -14.79 -9.61 2.06
CA SER A 32 -13.63 -10.34 2.57
C SER A 32 -12.45 -9.38 2.58
N ASN A 33 -11.84 -9.21 3.75
CA ASN A 33 -10.65 -8.39 3.89
C ASN A 33 -9.61 -8.90 2.88
N PRO A 34 -9.01 -8.04 2.03
CA PRO A 34 -8.01 -8.46 1.04
C PRO A 34 -6.87 -9.29 1.63
N TYR A 35 -6.54 -9.03 2.90
CA TYR A 35 -5.52 -9.78 3.62
C TYR A 35 -5.95 -11.21 3.98
N ASP A 36 -7.25 -11.45 4.22
CA ASP A 36 -7.75 -12.81 4.49
C ASP A 36 -7.66 -13.68 3.24
N MET A 37 -7.95 -13.11 2.08
CA MET A 37 -7.78 -13.79 0.80
C MET A 37 -6.30 -14.10 0.52
N LEU A 38 -5.43 -13.12 0.72
CA LEU A 38 -3.98 -13.29 0.57
C LEU A 38 -3.44 -14.37 1.52
N LYS A 39 -3.88 -14.37 2.78
CA LYS A 39 -3.51 -15.37 3.78
C LYS A 39 -3.90 -16.78 3.35
N ALA A 40 -5.12 -16.92 2.83
CA ALA A 40 -5.63 -18.22 2.36
C ALA A 40 -4.84 -18.73 1.15
N GLU A 41 -4.48 -17.83 0.23
CA GLU A 41 -3.72 -18.19 -0.97
C GLU A 41 -2.27 -18.55 -0.66
N LEU A 42 -1.64 -17.82 0.25
CA LEU A 42 -0.31 -18.13 0.77
C LEU A 42 -0.30 -19.36 1.68
N LYS A 43 -1.46 -19.81 2.19
CA LYS A 43 -1.57 -20.94 3.13
C LYS A 43 -0.65 -20.74 4.35
N ILE A 44 -0.70 -19.54 4.94
CA ILE A 44 0.15 -19.17 6.08
C ILE A 44 0.03 -20.18 7.21
N THR A 45 1.15 -20.74 7.64
CA THR A 45 1.24 -21.72 8.73
C THR A 45 1.27 -21.05 10.09
N ALA A 46 1.02 -21.83 11.14
CA ALA A 46 1.09 -21.34 12.52
C ALA A 46 2.46 -20.72 12.87
N ALA A 47 3.55 -21.26 12.33
CA ALA A 47 4.90 -20.72 12.52
C ALA A 47 5.12 -19.37 11.85
N GLN A 48 4.37 -19.08 10.78
CA GLN A 48 4.47 -17.84 10.00
C GLN A 48 3.50 -16.76 10.49
N GLU A 49 2.58 -17.07 11.40
CA GLU A 49 1.54 -16.14 11.89
C GLU A 49 2.12 -14.86 12.49
N ALA A 50 3.26 -14.92 13.17
CA ALA A 50 3.87 -13.74 13.77
C ALA A 50 4.30 -12.73 12.73
N GLU A 51 4.96 -13.16 11.65
CA GLU A 51 5.40 -12.29 10.56
C GLU A 51 4.22 -11.85 9.71
N TRP A 52 3.22 -12.71 9.52
CA TRP A 52 1.96 -12.35 8.87
C TRP A 52 1.25 -11.20 9.60
N LYS A 53 1.13 -11.26 10.93
CA LYS A 53 0.51 -10.19 11.73
C LYS A 53 1.27 -8.88 11.61
N LYS A 54 2.62 -8.91 11.64
CA LYS A 54 3.44 -7.71 11.44
C LYS A 54 3.19 -7.09 10.07
N PHE A 55 3.15 -7.91 9.03
CA PHE A 55 2.85 -7.48 7.66
C PHE A 55 1.47 -6.80 7.57
N VAL A 56 0.41 -7.46 8.01
CA VAL A 56 -0.95 -6.92 7.98
C VAL A 56 -1.05 -5.64 8.80
N THR A 57 -0.41 -5.59 9.98
CA THR A 57 -0.39 -4.38 10.81
C THR A 57 0.30 -3.23 10.09
N ALA A 58 1.48 -3.46 9.50
CA ALA A 58 2.23 -2.41 8.81
C ALA A 58 1.44 -1.83 7.62
N TYR A 59 0.73 -2.66 6.88
CA TYR A 59 -0.06 -2.23 5.73
C TYR A 59 -1.45 -1.70 6.11
N GLY A 60 -2.01 -2.12 7.22
CA GLY A 60 -3.29 -1.63 7.74
C GLY A 60 -3.21 -0.27 8.44
N LEU A 61 -2.01 0.18 8.80
CA LEU A 61 -1.81 1.49 9.39
C LEU A 61 -1.90 2.60 8.33
N GLU A 62 -2.50 3.72 8.71
CA GLU A 62 -2.47 4.95 7.94
C GLU A 62 -1.28 5.82 8.38
N PHE A 63 -0.66 6.50 7.42
CA PHE A 63 0.35 7.50 7.75
C PHE A 63 -0.29 8.67 8.50
N ARG A 64 0.28 9.00 9.66
CA ARG A 64 -0.09 10.18 10.44
C ARG A 64 1.16 10.98 10.73
N PRO A 65 1.29 12.18 10.17
CA PRO A 65 2.44 13.03 10.43
C PRO A 65 2.47 13.45 11.91
N SER A 66 3.66 13.62 12.45
CA SER A 66 3.85 14.09 13.84
C SER A 66 3.33 15.52 14.06
N GLN A 67 3.22 16.29 12.98
CA GLN A 67 2.73 17.65 12.99
C GLN A 67 1.84 17.89 11.77
N ILE A 68 0.64 18.41 12.03
CA ILE A 68 -0.29 18.90 11.01
C ILE A 68 -0.36 20.42 11.15
N LEU A 69 -0.19 21.12 10.04
CA LEU A 69 -0.31 22.57 9.98
C LEU A 69 -1.54 22.96 9.17
N GLU A 70 -2.25 23.95 9.65
CA GLU A 70 -3.27 24.61 8.85
C GLU A 70 -2.60 25.43 7.72
N PRO A 71 -3.29 25.63 6.59
CA PRO A 71 -2.72 26.35 5.45
C PRO A 71 -2.20 27.75 5.81
N GLU A 72 -2.88 28.44 6.70
CA GLU A 72 -2.50 29.76 7.17
C GLU A 72 -1.20 29.73 7.97
N GLN A 73 -1.02 28.72 8.81
CA GLN A 73 0.21 28.53 9.59
C GLN A 73 1.40 28.25 8.67
N PHE A 74 1.21 27.37 7.69
CA PHE A 74 2.27 27.07 6.70
C PHE A 74 2.63 28.29 5.87
N ASN A 75 1.64 29.09 5.45
CA ASN A 75 1.88 30.29 4.65
C ASN A 75 2.55 31.42 5.46
N ALA A 76 2.31 31.51 6.76
CA ALA A 76 2.96 32.48 7.64
C ALA A 76 4.43 32.15 7.91
N MET A 77 4.87 30.92 7.69
CA MET A 77 6.29 30.53 7.86
C MET A 77 7.20 31.21 6.85
N LYS A 78 8.44 31.49 7.24
CA LYS A 78 9.50 31.88 6.33
C LYS A 78 9.96 30.67 5.51
N THR A 79 10.56 30.94 4.35
CA THR A 79 11.02 29.86 3.43
C THR A 79 11.90 28.81 4.11
N PRO A 80 12.91 29.14 4.94
CA PRO A 80 13.70 28.11 5.63
C PRO A 80 12.88 27.22 6.56
N GLU A 81 11.89 27.79 7.25
CA GLU A 81 11.00 27.05 8.16
C GLU A 81 10.08 26.10 7.39
N ARG A 82 9.50 26.57 6.28
CA ARG A 82 8.70 25.73 5.38
C ARG A 82 9.51 24.55 4.84
N VAL A 83 10.74 24.80 4.42
CA VAL A 83 11.64 23.74 3.92
C VAL A 83 11.98 22.75 5.01
N ALA A 84 12.26 23.19 6.23
CA ALA A 84 12.52 22.32 7.37
C ALA A 84 11.30 21.43 7.70
N PHE A 85 10.11 22.02 7.72
CA PHE A 85 8.86 21.29 7.92
C PHE A 85 8.63 20.22 6.84
N LEU A 86 8.79 20.59 5.56
CA LEU A 86 8.63 19.66 4.44
C LEU A 86 9.65 18.51 4.49
N LYS A 87 10.91 18.80 4.80
CA LYS A 87 11.92 17.75 4.98
C LYS A 87 11.56 16.79 6.09
N LYS A 88 11.09 17.29 7.24
CA LYS A 88 10.63 16.46 8.34
C LYS A 88 9.47 15.57 7.91
N LEU A 89 8.43 16.15 7.28
CA LEU A 89 7.28 15.42 6.79
C LEU A 89 7.66 14.29 5.83
N HIS A 90 8.53 14.58 4.85
CA HIS A 90 9.00 13.56 3.91
C HIS A 90 9.85 12.47 4.58
N THR A 91 10.65 12.83 5.57
CA THR A 91 11.40 11.83 6.36
C THR A 91 10.44 10.88 7.09
N GLU A 92 9.39 11.41 7.71
CA GLU A 92 8.37 10.60 8.39
C GLU A 92 7.60 9.71 7.41
N GLN A 93 7.22 10.24 6.24
CA GLN A 93 6.57 9.47 5.18
C GLN A 93 7.45 8.33 4.67
N ASN A 94 8.72 8.61 4.41
CA ASN A 94 9.67 7.60 3.95
C ASN A 94 9.91 6.52 5.02
N SER A 95 10.06 6.89 6.29
CA SER A 95 10.22 5.94 7.39
C SER A 95 9.00 5.03 7.51
N PHE A 96 7.80 5.60 7.36
CA PHE A 96 6.55 4.84 7.37
C PHE A 96 6.47 3.87 6.19
N LEU A 97 6.86 4.30 4.99
CA LEU A 97 6.88 3.45 3.79
C LEU A 97 7.91 2.32 3.94
N PHE A 98 9.11 2.64 4.42
CA PHE A 98 10.16 1.63 4.63
C PHE A 98 9.76 0.59 5.65
N SER A 99 9.05 0.95 6.72
CA SER A 99 8.54 -0.04 7.68
C SER A 99 7.61 -1.08 7.04
N ARG A 100 6.85 -0.69 6.01
CA ARG A 100 6.03 -1.62 5.21
C ARG A 100 6.90 -2.54 4.36
N PHE A 101 7.92 -2.00 3.71
CA PHE A 101 8.85 -2.79 2.92
C PHE A 101 9.60 -3.81 3.78
N ASP A 102 10.07 -3.38 4.96
CA ASP A 102 10.74 -4.26 5.92
C ASP A 102 9.81 -5.38 6.39
N ALA A 103 8.55 -5.08 6.67
CA ALA A 103 7.55 -6.08 7.02
C ALA A 103 7.29 -7.07 5.87
N SER A 104 7.30 -6.60 4.62
CA SER A 104 7.16 -7.47 3.44
C SER A 104 8.35 -8.41 3.29
N VAL A 105 9.58 -7.90 3.47
CA VAL A 105 10.79 -8.71 3.40
C VAL A 105 10.84 -9.72 4.55
N ALA A 106 10.45 -9.32 5.76
CA ALA A 106 10.40 -10.22 6.91
C ALA A 106 9.41 -11.38 6.68
N LEU A 107 8.21 -11.07 6.16
CA LEU A 107 7.25 -12.09 5.77
C LEU A 107 7.82 -13.00 4.68
N TYR A 108 8.36 -12.43 3.60
CA TYR A 108 8.95 -13.18 2.49
C TYR A 108 10.01 -14.18 2.95
N ASN A 109 10.87 -13.77 3.87
CA ASN A 109 11.92 -14.65 4.42
C ASN A 109 11.36 -15.84 5.23
N ALA A 110 10.17 -15.68 5.80
CA ALA A 110 9.49 -16.76 6.53
C ALA A 110 8.67 -17.70 5.62
N LEU A 111 8.47 -17.34 4.34
CA LEU A 111 7.73 -18.15 3.37
C LEU A 111 8.59 -19.28 2.81
N ASP A 112 7.95 -20.40 2.44
CA ASP A 112 8.57 -21.44 1.64
C ASP A 112 8.68 -21.05 0.14
N ASP A 113 9.37 -21.88 -0.66
CA ASP A 113 9.64 -21.56 -2.08
C ASP A 113 8.37 -21.46 -2.95
N ASN A 114 7.32 -22.21 -2.61
CA ASN A 114 6.05 -22.14 -3.34
C ASN A 114 5.28 -20.89 -2.94
N GLN A 115 5.24 -20.58 -1.65
CA GLN A 115 4.63 -19.35 -1.13
C GLN A 115 5.35 -18.11 -1.66
N LYS A 116 6.68 -18.13 -1.75
CA LYS A 116 7.48 -17.04 -2.33
C LYS A 116 7.07 -16.77 -3.78
N LYS A 117 6.90 -17.78 -4.60
CA LYS A 117 6.45 -17.64 -6.00
C LYS A 117 5.07 -16.97 -6.08
N VAL A 118 4.16 -17.35 -5.19
CA VAL A 118 2.83 -16.73 -5.12
C VAL A 118 2.96 -15.27 -4.71
N PHE A 119 3.73 -14.99 -3.67
CA PHE A 119 3.95 -13.64 -3.16
C PHE A 119 4.63 -12.73 -4.19
N ASP A 120 5.65 -13.23 -4.89
CA ASP A 120 6.33 -12.52 -5.99
C ASP A 120 5.35 -12.18 -7.12
N GLY A 121 4.47 -13.12 -7.50
CA GLY A 121 3.46 -12.88 -8.52
C GLY A 121 2.42 -11.82 -8.13
N MET A 122 2.15 -11.67 -6.84
CA MET A 122 1.19 -10.69 -6.31
C MET A 122 1.79 -9.30 -6.14
N THR A 123 3.09 -9.25 -5.80
CA THR A 123 3.80 -7.99 -5.53
C THR A 123 4.50 -7.44 -6.77
N ALA A 124 4.64 -8.24 -7.84
CA ALA A 124 5.18 -7.76 -9.09
C ALA A 124 4.29 -6.67 -9.70
N GLU A 125 4.84 -5.49 -9.95
CA GLU A 125 4.15 -4.48 -10.74
C GLU A 125 3.86 -5.04 -12.14
N ARG A 126 2.58 -5.09 -12.49
CA ARG A 126 2.22 -5.38 -13.88
C ARG A 126 2.69 -4.20 -14.73
N PRO A 127 3.58 -4.41 -15.72
CA PRO A 127 4.01 -3.31 -16.59
C PRO A 127 2.76 -2.63 -17.16
N ALA A 128 2.74 -1.31 -17.11
CA ALA A 128 1.64 -0.54 -17.70
C ALA A 128 1.45 -0.99 -19.15
N PRO A 129 0.21 -1.23 -19.61
CA PRO A 129 -0.03 -1.60 -21.00
C PRO A 129 0.58 -0.53 -21.91
N ALA A 130 1.40 -0.98 -22.86
CA ALA A 130 2.04 -0.08 -23.82
C ALA A 130 1.00 0.85 -24.42
N PRO A 131 1.28 2.16 -24.55
CA PRO A 131 0.34 3.10 -25.16
C PRO A 131 0.00 2.59 -26.55
N LYS A 132 -1.30 2.38 -26.79
CA LYS A 132 -1.80 1.95 -28.10
C LYS A 132 -1.28 2.95 -29.13
N ALA A 133 -0.44 2.48 -30.05
CA ALA A 133 0.03 3.29 -31.17
C ALA A 133 -1.19 3.88 -31.88
N LYS A 134 -1.31 5.21 -31.87
CA LYS A 134 -2.33 5.88 -32.66
C LYS A 134 -2.05 5.55 -34.13
N SER A 135 -2.90 4.73 -34.75
CA SER A 135 -2.83 4.52 -36.20
C SER A 135 -3.00 5.86 -36.90
N ARG A 136 -1.92 6.36 -37.47
CA ARG A 136 -2.01 7.47 -38.43
C ARG A 136 -2.77 6.96 -39.66
N LYS A 137 -3.96 7.51 -39.86
CA LYS A 137 -4.60 7.51 -41.20
C LYS A 137 -3.97 8.63 -42.04
#